data_03283070e04ac6a9b5b72f648a70d390
#
_entry.id   03283070e04ac6a9b5b72f648a70d390
#
_cell.length_a   1.000
_cell.length_b   1.000
_cell.length_c   1.000
_cell.angle_alpha   90.00
_cell.angle_beta   90.00
_cell.angle_gamma   90.00
#
_symmetry.space_group_name_H-M   'P 1'
#
loop_
_entity.id
_entity.type
_entity.pdbx_description
1 polymer ?
#
loop_
_entity_poly.entity_id
_entity_poly.type
_entity_poly.pdbx_seq_one_letter_code
_entity_poly.pdbx_strand_id
1 'polypeptide(L)'
;MKTSPQLLGLKDNVYFCKIDSSQMLFPNQVGVGLTQIAPLIIAANIVQDGLIAIEQPELHIHPALQLAVGDLFTQYPLDVKRPMFLVETHSEHILLRILKRIRQTTDNELPESNYPVKPDFISVIVFEDNNGSTVTRKIDITDDGDFKQKWPKGFFEERRGELF
;
A
#
# COMPACT_ATOMS: atom_id res chain seq x y z
N MET A 1 13.85 3.31 13.41
CA MET A 1 15.10 3.25 12.63
C MET A 1 16.15 4.08 13.34
N LYS A 2 17.21 3.48 13.90
CA LYS A 2 18.33 4.24 14.49
C LYS A 2 19.50 4.07 13.54
N THR A 3 19.92 5.15 12.91
CA THR A 3 21.24 5.23 12.29
C THR A 3 22.25 5.46 13.38
N SER A 4 23.21 4.58 13.54
CA SER A 4 24.34 4.76 14.46
C SER A 4 25.51 5.44 13.73
N PRO A 5 25.96 6.63 14.14
CA PRO A 5 27.00 7.38 13.42
C PRO A 5 28.44 6.97 13.75
N GLN A 6 28.68 5.88 14.43
CA GLN A 6 30.04 5.57 14.90
C GLN A 6 30.47 4.14 14.58
N LEU A 7 30.76 3.93 13.30
CA LEU A 7 31.75 2.92 12.89
C LEU A 7 32.51 3.48 11.71
N LEU A 8 33.64 4.12 11.99
CA LEU A 8 34.60 4.61 11.01
C LEU A 8 34.91 3.51 9.97
N GLY A 9 34.52 3.74 8.73
CA GLY A 9 34.88 2.90 7.58
C GLY A 9 33.82 1.92 7.08
N LEU A 10 32.63 1.83 7.69
CA LEU A 10 31.53 1.03 7.16
C LEU A 10 30.55 1.94 6.38
N LYS A 11 30.23 1.54 5.17
CA LYS A 11 29.13 2.13 4.39
C LYS A 11 27.88 2.17 5.26
N ASP A 12 27.08 3.21 5.14
CA ASP A 12 25.80 3.35 5.85
C ASP A 12 24.96 2.09 5.67
N ASN A 13 24.87 1.25 6.70
CA ASN A 13 24.13 0.01 6.66
C ASN A 13 22.74 0.25 7.25
N VAL A 14 21.73 -0.27 6.57
CA VAL A 14 20.35 -0.33 7.09
C VAL A 14 20.22 -1.56 7.98
N TYR A 15 19.65 -1.35 9.17
CA TYR A 15 19.38 -2.42 10.14
C TYR A 15 17.88 -2.43 10.47
N PHE A 16 17.35 -3.61 10.68
CA PHE A 16 16.02 -3.81 11.24
C PHE A 16 16.14 -4.00 12.75
N CYS A 17 15.38 -3.22 13.51
CA CYS A 17 15.36 -3.33 14.97
C CYS A 17 13.96 -3.71 15.43
N LYS A 18 13.85 -4.76 16.23
CA LYS A 18 12.59 -5.09 16.88
C LYS A 18 12.32 -4.05 17.98
N ILE A 19 11.07 -3.55 18.05
CA ILE A 19 10.69 -2.42 18.91
C ILE A 19 11.07 -2.66 20.39
N ASP A 20 10.89 -3.89 20.89
CA ASP A 20 11.08 -4.26 22.29
C ASP A 20 12.43 -4.92 22.56
N SER A 21 13.39 -4.82 21.66
CA SER A 21 14.71 -5.42 21.84
C SER A 21 15.82 -4.54 21.30
N SER A 22 17.01 -4.65 21.88
CA SER A 22 18.22 -4.01 21.35
C SER A 22 18.85 -4.77 20.17
N GLN A 23 18.21 -5.85 19.73
CA GLN A 23 18.73 -6.68 18.65
C GLN A 23 18.59 -5.95 17.30
N MET A 24 19.72 -5.74 16.64
CA MET A 24 19.79 -5.24 15.26
C MET A 24 19.99 -6.43 14.32
N LEU A 25 19.17 -6.49 13.29
CA LEU A 25 19.21 -7.53 12.25
C LEU A 25 19.66 -6.92 10.93
N PHE A 26 20.54 -7.59 10.23
CA PHE A 26 20.90 -7.22 8.87
C PHE A 26 19.77 -7.59 7.89
N PRO A 27 19.71 -6.95 6.70
CA PRO A 27 18.71 -7.29 5.68
C PRO A 27 18.67 -8.77 5.27
N ASN A 28 19.80 -9.46 5.31
CA ASN A 28 19.91 -10.90 5.02
C ASN A 28 19.45 -11.81 6.16
N GLN A 29 19.16 -11.25 7.34
CA GLN A 29 18.67 -11.98 8.52
C GLN A 29 17.17 -11.83 8.71
N VAL A 30 16.51 -11.07 7.86
CA VAL A 30 15.05 -10.88 7.86
C VAL A 30 14.43 -11.48 6.60
N GLY A 31 13.12 -11.72 6.62
CA GLY A 31 12.41 -12.24 5.45
C GLY A 31 12.46 -11.26 4.27
N VAL A 32 12.54 -11.80 3.05
CA VAL A 32 12.63 -11.02 1.81
C VAL A 32 11.54 -9.95 1.69
N GLY A 33 10.31 -10.22 2.14
CA GLY A 33 9.23 -9.24 2.11
C GLY A 33 9.51 -7.98 2.92
N LEU A 34 10.21 -8.08 4.07
CA LEU A 34 10.60 -6.92 4.86
C LEU A 34 11.68 -6.08 4.15
N THR A 35 12.62 -6.72 3.49
CA THR A 35 13.65 -6.00 2.73
C THR A 35 13.08 -5.29 1.52
N GLN A 36 12.07 -5.86 0.89
CA GLN A 36 11.39 -5.25 -0.26
C GLN A 36 10.50 -4.06 0.12
N ILE A 37 9.78 -4.16 1.24
CA ILE A 37 8.90 -3.07 1.66
C ILE A 37 9.65 -1.93 2.37
N ALA A 38 10.84 -2.16 2.90
CA ALA A 38 11.59 -1.14 3.64
C ALA A 38 11.86 0.14 2.83
N PRO A 39 12.29 0.10 1.55
CA PRO A 39 12.46 1.31 0.74
C PRO A 39 11.16 2.11 0.60
N LEU A 40 10.02 1.43 0.43
CA LEU A 40 8.72 2.07 0.34
C LEU A 40 8.34 2.77 1.64
N ILE A 41 8.51 2.10 2.79
CA ILE A 41 8.25 2.70 4.11
C ILE A 41 9.14 3.93 4.32
N ILE A 42 10.41 3.84 3.94
CA ILE A 42 11.36 4.95 4.05
C ILE A 42 10.92 6.12 3.16
N ALA A 43 10.63 5.86 1.87
CA ALA A 43 10.19 6.88 0.93
C ALA A 43 8.90 7.57 1.40
N ALA A 44 7.91 6.80 1.84
CA ALA A 44 6.63 7.31 2.34
C ALA A 44 6.79 8.23 3.57
N ASN A 45 7.83 8.04 4.39
CA ASN A 45 8.08 8.87 5.56
C ASN A 45 9.01 10.06 5.30
N ILE A 46 9.78 10.04 4.23
CA ILE A 46 10.75 11.12 3.92
C ILE A 46 10.17 12.11 2.90
N VAL A 47 9.46 11.60 1.89
CA VAL A 47 8.89 12.44 0.82
C VAL A 47 7.64 13.14 1.35
N GLN A 48 7.73 14.46 1.54
CA GLN A 48 6.61 15.28 2.02
C GLN A 48 5.77 15.89 0.89
N ASP A 49 6.36 16.01 -0.30
CA ASP A 49 5.71 16.60 -1.48
C ASP A 49 6.33 15.96 -2.72
N GLY A 50 5.53 15.36 -3.59
CA GLY A 50 6.00 14.69 -4.79
C GLY A 50 5.27 13.40 -5.11
N LEU A 51 5.77 12.69 -6.11
CA LEU A 51 5.24 11.43 -6.61
C LEU A 51 6.16 10.26 -6.23
N ILE A 52 5.58 9.23 -5.63
CA ILE A 52 6.24 7.93 -5.40
C ILE A 52 5.56 6.92 -6.32
N ALA A 53 6.29 6.46 -7.34
CA ALA A 53 5.83 5.40 -8.24
C ALA A 53 6.32 4.03 -7.76
N ILE A 54 5.43 3.06 -7.73
CA ILE A 54 5.68 1.73 -7.15
C ILE A 54 5.04 0.68 -8.03
N GLU A 55 5.81 -0.34 -8.37
CA GLU A 55 5.35 -1.52 -9.09
C GLU A 55 5.27 -2.71 -8.12
N GLN A 56 4.13 -3.38 -8.10
CA GLN A 56 3.86 -4.63 -7.39
C GLN A 56 4.40 -4.67 -5.93
N PRO A 57 3.97 -3.75 -5.06
CA PRO A 57 4.44 -3.71 -3.66
C PRO A 57 4.07 -4.94 -2.84
N GLU A 58 3.16 -5.76 -3.36
CA GLU A 58 2.72 -7.01 -2.73
C GLU A 58 3.68 -8.18 -2.92
N LEU A 59 4.65 -8.11 -3.82
CA LEU A 59 5.56 -9.22 -4.11
C LEU A 59 6.30 -9.69 -2.85
N HIS A 60 6.29 -11.00 -2.65
CA HIS A 60 6.96 -11.70 -1.54
C HIS A 60 6.55 -11.29 -0.12
N ILE A 61 5.51 -10.48 0.04
CA ILE A 61 4.99 -10.16 1.37
C ILE A 61 3.72 -10.95 1.68
N HIS A 62 3.61 -11.35 2.94
CA HIS A 62 2.44 -12.10 3.42
C HIS A 62 1.15 -11.27 3.25
N PRO A 63 -0.01 -11.87 2.88
CA PRO A 63 -1.27 -11.16 2.70
C PRO A 63 -1.65 -10.22 3.85
N ALA A 64 -1.37 -10.59 5.09
CA ALA A 64 -1.61 -9.72 6.25
C ALA A 64 -0.79 -8.41 6.20
N LEU A 65 0.42 -8.44 5.64
CA LEU A 65 1.24 -7.23 5.45
C LEU A 65 0.77 -6.40 4.27
N GLN A 66 0.15 -7.00 3.26
CA GLN A 66 -0.44 -6.26 2.14
C GLN A 66 -1.56 -5.32 2.61
N LEU A 67 -2.29 -5.70 3.67
CA LEU A 67 -3.26 -4.79 4.31
C LEU A 67 -2.55 -3.55 4.91
N ALA A 68 -1.42 -3.73 5.57
CA ALA A 68 -0.64 -2.61 6.11
C ALA A 68 -0.07 -1.70 5.00
N VAL A 69 0.25 -2.26 3.82
CA VAL A 69 0.63 -1.47 2.64
C VAL A 69 -0.52 -0.59 2.15
N GLY A 70 -1.74 -1.10 2.14
CA GLY A 70 -2.93 -0.30 1.84
C GLY A 70 -3.11 0.87 2.82
N ASP A 71 -2.85 0.65 4.10
CA ASP A 71 -2.84 1.72 5.10
C ASP A 71 -1.68 2.71 4.84
N LEU A 72 -0.49 2.25 4.47
CA LEU A 72 0.64 3.12 4.17
C LEU A 72 0.34 4.14 3.07
N PHE A 73 -0.47 3.78 2.07
CA PHE A 73 -0.85 4.69 0.99
C PHE A 73 -1.91 5.73 1.36
N THR A 74 -2.69 5.45 2.40
CA THR A 74 -3.90 6.24 2.70
C THR A 74 -3.87 6.91 4.07
N GLN A 75 -3.06 6.43 5.00
CA GLN A 75 -3.11 6.86 6.39
C GLN A 75 -2.17 8.03 6.67
N TYR A 76 -2.62 9.23 6.29
CA TYR A 76 -1.93 10.49 6.52
C TYR A 76 -2.86 11.52 7.17
N PRO A 77 -2.35 12.36 8.10
CA PRO A 77 -3.09 13.52 8.58
C PRO A 77 -3.51 14.44 7.42
N LEU A 78 -4.69 15.02 7.51
CA LEU A 78 -5.23 15.87 6.44
C LEU A 78 -4.50 17.22 6.30
N ASP A 79 -3.86 17.67 7.36
CA ASP A 79 -3.19 18.96 7.49
C ASP A 79 -1.69 18.93 7.17
N VAL A 80 -1.14 17.77 6.85
CA VAL A 80 0.27 17.63 6.46
C VAL A 80 0.43 17.37 4.97
N LYS A 81 1.55 17.86 4.43
CA LYS A 81 1.99 17.51 3.09
C LYS A 81 2.30 16.02 3.03
N ARG A 82 1.79 15.37 2.00
CA ARG A 82 1.94 13.94 1.77
C ARG A 82 2.36 13.66 0.34
N PRO A 83 3.09 12.57 0.09
CA PRO A 83 3.37 12.16 -1.28
C PRO A 83 2.08 11.71 -1.99
N MET A 84 2.06 11.87 -3.29
CA MET A 84 1.14 11.16 -4.18
C MET A 84 1.74 9.79 -4.48
N PHE A 85 0.95 8.74 -4.39
CA PHE A 85 1.37 7.40 -4.78
C PHE A 85 0.77 7.04 -6.14
N LEU A 86 1.64 6.57 -7.05
CA LEU A 86 1.23 5.89 -8.27
C LEU A 86 1.60 4.42 -8.11
N VAL A 87 0.61 3.55 -7.98
CA VAL A 87 0.81 2.15 -7.60
C VAL A 87 0.26 1.25 -8.68
N GLU A 88 1.11 0.39 -9.24
CA GLU A 88 0.70 -0.77 -10.00
C GLU A 88 0.62 -1.98 -9.05
N THR A 89 -0.52 -2.67 -9.01
CA THR A 89 -0.72 -3.80 -8.11
C THR A 89 -1.72 -4.82 -8.65
N HIS A 90 -1.48 -6.08 -8.33
CA HIS A 90 -2.43 -7.19 -8.50
C HIS A 90 -3.02 -7.66 -7.16
N SER A 91 -2.80 -6.92 -6.07
CA SER A 91 -3.27 -7.30 -4.75
C SER A 91 -4.70 -6.86 -4.49
N GLU A 92 -5.61 -7.83 -4.39
CA GLU A 92 -6.96 -7.59 -3.85
C GLU A 92 -6.89 -7.05 -2.41
N HIS A 93 -5.94 -7.51 -1.60
CA HIS A 93 -5.82 -7.12 -0.20
C HIS A 93 -5.54 -5.63 -0.03
N ILE A 94 -4.67 -5.06 -0.87
CA ILE A 94 -4.37 -3.61 -0.86
C ILE A 94 -5.64 -2.82 -1.19
N LEU A 95 -6.33 -3.19 -2.28
CA LEU A 95 -7.55 -2.52 -2.70
C LEU A 95 -8.67 -2.63 -1.66
N LEU A 96 -8.94 -3.85 -1.18
CA LEU A 96 -9.98 -4.08 -0.17
C LEU A 96 -9.70 -3.32 1.14
N ARG A 97 -8.43 -3.15 1.51
CA ARG A 97 -8.06 -2.33 2.68
C ARG A 97 -8.41 -0.87 2.45
N ILE A 98 -8.10 -0.32 1.29
CA ILE A 98 -8.43 1.07 0.93
C ILE A 98 -9.97 1.27 0.96
N LEU A 99 -10.72 0.40 0.30
CA LEU A 99 -12.18 0.43 0.30
C LEU A 99 -12.77 0.35 1.73
N LYS A 100 -12.21 -0.54 2.56
CA LYS A 100 -12.60 -0.63 3.97
C LYS A 100 -12.37 0.68 4.72
N ARG A 101 -11.26 1.39 4.48
CA ARG A 101 -10.97 2.67 5.16
C ARG A 101 -11.95 3.77 4.72
N ILE A 102 -12.34 3.79 3.44
CA ILE A 102 -13.38 4.69 2.94
C ILE A 102 -14.70 4.42 3.67
N ARG A 103 -15.16 3.17 3.70
CA ARG A 103 -16.39 2.78 4.41
C ARG A 103 -16.35 3.17 5.88
N GLN A 104 -15.29 2.82 6.59
CA GLN A 104 -15.12 3.18 8.00
C GLN A 104 -15.12 4.69 8.24
N THR A 105 -14.62 5.47 7.28
CA THR A 105 -14.67 6.93 7.35
C THR A 105 -16.12 7.43 7.24
N THR A 106 -16.89 6.89 6.30
CA THR A 106 -18.30 7.26 6.08
C THR A 106 -19.18 6.87 7.27
N ASP A 107 -18.99 5.67 7.80
CA ASP A 107 -19.77 5.12 8.91
C ASP A 107 -19.37 5.68 10.29
N ASN A 108 -18.32 6.51 10.36
CA ASN A 108 -17.69 6.98 11.60
C ASN A 108 -17.19 5.84 12.51
N GLU A 109 -16.76 4.74 11.90
CA GLU A 109 -16.20 3.55 12.56
C GLU A 109 -14.68 3.44 12.40
N LEU A 110 -14.03 4.53 12.01
CA LEU A 110 -12.59 4.55 11.83
C LEU A 110 -11.89 4.41 13.20
N PRO A 111 -10.90 3.49 13.34
CA PRO A 111 -10.13 3.40 14.57
C PRO A 111 -9.42 4.72 14.89
N GLU A 112 -9.29 5.08 16.16
CA GLU A 112 -8.72 6.37 16.63
C GLU A 112 -7.33 6.67 16.08
N SER A 113 -6.53 5.63 15.79
CA SER A 113 -5.18 5.77 15.23
C SER A 113 -5.15 5.97 13.72
N ASN A 114 -6.31 5.98 13.04
CA ASN A 114 -6.40 6.06 11.59
C ASN A 114 -6.95 7.40 11.12
N TYR A 115 -6.54 7.80 9.92
CA TYR A 115 -6.96 9.05 9.29
C TYR A 115 -8.08 8.81 8.28
N PRO A 116 -9.01 9.77 8.13
CA PRO A 116 -10.11 9.67 7.18
C PRO A 116 -9.64 9.52 5.73
N VAL A 117 -10.28 8.64 4.98
CA VAL A 117 -10.02 8.39 3.56
C VAL A 117 -11.31 8.61 2.79
N LYS A 118 -11.28 9.49 1.77
CA LYS A 118 -12.43 9.77 0.90
C LYS A 118 -12.23 9.16 -0.48
N PRO A 119 -13.31 8.78 -1.20
CA PRO A 119 -13.22 8.27 -2.57
C PRO A 119 -12.43 9.18 -3.50
N ASP A 120 -12.57 10.50 -3.38
CA ASP A 120 -11.89 11.49 -4.22
C ASP A 120 -10.36 11.51 -4.07
N PHE A 121 -9.84 10.88 -3.00
CA PHE A 121 -8.39 10.75 -2.83
C PHE A 121 -7.80 9.58 -3.61
N ILE A 122 -8.65 8.72 -4.17
CA ILE A 122 -8.25 7.46 -4.79
C ILE A 122 -8.72 7.44 -6.25
N SER A 123 -7.80 7.13 -7.15
CA SER A 123 -8.12 6.90 -8.56
C SER A 123 -7.72 5.47 -8.93
N VAL A 124 -8.70 4.66 -9.32
CA VAL A 124 -8.47 3.29 -9.78
C VAL A 124 -8.59 3.25 -11.29
N ILE A 125 -7.51 2.82 -11.95
CA ILE A 125 -7.44 2.69 -13.41
C ILE A 125 -7.12 1.24 -13.73
N VAL A 126 -7.93 0.64 -14.59
CA VAL A 126 -7.73 -0.73 -15.07
C VAL A 126 -7.29 -0.71 -16.52
N PHE A 127 -6.36 -1.56 -16.86
CA PHE A 127 -5.89 -1.81 -18.21
C PHE A 127 -6.51 -3.11 -18.70
N GLU A 128 -7.21 -3.04 -19.82
CA GLU A 128 -7.89 -4.20 -20.44
C GLU A 128 -7.39 -4.41 -21.86
N ASP A 129 -7.25 -5.67 -22.26
CA ASP A 129 -7.01 -5.99 -23.67
C ASP A 129 -8.34 -5.92 -24.45
N ASN A 130 -8.33 -5.17 -25.53
CA ASN A 130 -9.44 -5.10 -26.47
C ASN A 130 -8.92 -5.45 -27.86
N ASN A 131 -8.96 -6.73 -28.21
CA ASN A 131 -8.55 -7.26 -29.51
C ASN A 131 -7.13 -6.85 -29.91
N GLY A 132 -6.16 -6.98 -29.00
CA GLY A 132 -4.76 -6.64 -29.24
C GLY A 132 -4.41 -5.17 -29.06
N SER A 133 -5.34 -4.36 -28.56
CA SER A 133 -5.12 -2.97 -28.17
C SER A 133 -5.40 -2.80 -26.70
N THR A 134 -4.50 -2.13 -25.97
CA THR A 134 -4.73 -1.80 -24.56
C THR A 134 -5.66 -0.60 -24.42
N VAL A 135 -6.73 -0.77 -23.67
CA VAL A 135 -7.64 0.31 -23.28
C VAL A 135 -7.58 0.53 -21.77
N THR A 136 -7.80 1.76 -21.36
CA THR A 136 -7.86 2.11 -19.94
C THR A 136 -9.27 2.47 -19.54
N ARG A 137 -9.66 2.05 -18.35
CA ARG A 137 -10.94 2.37 -17.74
C ARG A 137 -10.77 2.81 -16.30
N LYS A 138 -11.31 3.99 -15.98
CA LYS A 138 -11.42 4.44 -14.59
C LYS A 138 -12.57 3.73 -13.90
N ILE A 139 -12.36 3.25 -12.70
CA ILE A 139 -13.37 2.69 -11.81
C ILE A 139 -13.60 3.65 -10.68
N ASP A 140 -14.82 4.14 -10.53
CA ASP A 140 -15.20 5.05 -9.45
C ASP A 140 -15.54 4.25 -8.18
N ILE A 141 -15.27 4.89 -7.04
CA ILE A 141 -15.56 4.33 -5.72
C ILE A 141 -16.73 5.10 -5.11
N THR A 142 -17.62 4.40 -4.40
CA THR A 142 -18.72 5.00 -3.63
C THR A 142 -18.24 5.41 -2.25
N ASP A 143 -19.03 6.22 -1.54
CA ASP A 143 -18.78 6.56 -0.14
C ASP A 143 -18.85 5.33 0.77
N ASP A 144 -19.60 4.30 0.39
CA ASP A 144 -19.67 3.01 1.10
C ASP A 144 -18.45 2.13 0.85
N GLY A 145 -17.47 2.60 0.08
CA GLY A 145 -16.27 1.85 -0.26
C GLY A 145 -16.53 0.66 -1.19
N ASP A 146 -17.44 0.81 -2.13
CA ASP A 146 -17.72 -0.15 -3.18
C ASP A 146 -17.37 0.44 -4.56
N PHE A 147 -17.17 -0.40 -5.56
CA PHE A 147 -16.97 0.05 -6.93
C PHE A 147 -18.30 0.35 -7.61
N LYS A 148 -18.41 1.52 -8.27
CA LYS A 148 -19.62 1.89 -9.02
C LYS A 148 -19.79 1.06 -10.29
N GLN A 149 -18.70 0.72 -10.95
CA GLN A 149 -18.72 -0.07 -12.18
C GLN A 149 -18.33 -1.52 -11.85
N LYS A 150 -18.83 -2.43 -12.70
CA LYS A 150 -18.43 -3.83 -12.62
C LYS A 150 -16.93 -3.96 -12.83
N TRP A 151 -16.27 -4.70 -11.96
CA TRP A 151 -14.85 -5.01 -12.09
C TRP A 151 -14.59 -5.89 -13.33
N PRO A 152 -13.45 -5.71 -14.01
CA PRO A 152 -13.06 -6.57 -15.12
C PRO A 152 -12.97 -8.03 -14.68
N LYS A 153 -13.28 -8.94 -15.60
CA LYS A 153 -13.07 -10.37 -15.36
C LYS A 153 -11.60 -10.65 -15.08
N GLY A 154 -11.33 -11.62 -14.21
CA GLY A 154 -9.98 -12.08 -13.94
C GLY A 154 -9.29 -11.46 -12.71
N PHE A 155 -10.00 -10.73 -11.86
CA PHE A 155 -9.42 -10.19 -10.64
C PHE A 155 -10.21 -10.58 -9.38
N PHE A 156 -11.47 -10.15 -9.22
CA PHE A 156 -12.31 -10.54 -8.08
C PHE A 156 -13.27 -11.70 -8.38
N GLU A 157 -13.64 -11.91 -9.64
CA GLU A 157 -14.66 -12.90 -10.01
C GLU A 157 -14.12 -14.34 -10.03
N GLU A 158 -12.81 -14.53 -10.30
CA GLU A 158 -12.19 -15.86 -10.31
C GLU A 158 -12.29 -16.53 -8.94
N ARG A 159 -12.07 -15.77 -7.87
CA ARG A 159 -12.21 -16.28 -6.50
C ARG A 159 -13.61 -16.81 -6.19
N ARG A 160 -14.65 -16.22 -6.77
CA ARG A 160 -16.03 -16.70 -6.61
C ARG A 160 -16.28 -18.00 -7.34
N GLY A 161 -15.69 -18.16 -8.53
CA GLY A 161 -15.82 -19.40 -9.33
C GLY A 161 -15.07 -20.58 -8.75
N GLU A 162 -13.98 -20.32 -7.99
CA GLU A 162 -13.17 -21.38 -7.34
C GLU A 162 -13.71 -21.79 -5.97
N LEU A 163 -14.56 -20.98 -5.33
CA LEU A 163 -15.10 -21.24 -3.99
C LEU A 163 -16.52 -21.83 -3.98
N PHE A 164 -17.23 -21.83 -5.12
CA PHE A 164 -18.60 -22.30 -5.31
C PHE A 164 -18.77 -22.95 -6.70
#